data_d4d062b799e730d3056748c22fbd6b58
#
_entry.id   d4d062b799e730d3056748c22fbd6b58
#
_cell.length_a   1.000
_cell.length_b   1.000
_cell.length_c   1.000
_cell.angle_alpha   90.00
_cell.angle_beta   90.00
_cell.angle_gamma   90.00
#
_symmetry.space_group_name_H-M   'P 1'
#
loop_
_entity.id
_entity.type
_entity.pdbx_description
1 polymer ?
#
loop_
_entity_poly.entity_id
_entity_poly.type
_entity_poly.pdbx_seq_one_letter_code
_entity_poly.pdbx_strand_id
1 'polypeptide(L)'
;VLAAFGVTTWVFQLGHGAELIRVQRVGPVISFLPIILMGVLFGLAMDYEVFLVSRIREHYAHHGDAKAAVEEGFASASTVVVAAATIMLSVFAAFIPEGSATIKPIAFSLAVGMFVDAFVVRLTLVPAVLALLGKRAWHLPAWVDRRLPVFDAEGDGLERELRLRDWPTPDSTEVLSAHDLTLDDMNGNALYEHIDLHIKPGEVLVVEDSGVSGKSALLYTLAGRVTTFRGDLKVIGCTLPQHMREIRSNVALISCANAADPLEDMRQATNDGTRLIMLNDADMVLQPDARAQLRDAISKRGETTYVLSCRNLSTLGDILHGMPLTILRLSSRTRDSERTDQFDRPESHITRFARFINSPITTSTHVEQ
;
A
#
# COMPACT_ATOMS: atom_id res chain seq x y z
N VAL A 1 27.84 -14.19 14.09
CA VAL A 1 29.25 -14.50 13.76
C VAL A 1 30.06 -14.76 15.03
N LEU A 2 30.12 -13.82 16.00
CA LEU A 2 30.92 -14.00 17.24
C LEU A 2 30.51 -15.24 18.05
N ALA A 3 29.20 -15.50 18.21
CA ALA A 3 28.70 -16.68 18.89
C ALA A 3 29.14 -17.98 18.17
N ALA A 4 29.00 -18.04 16.86
CA ALA A 4 29.43 -19.19 16.06
C ALA A 4 30.94 -19.43 16.16
N PHE A 5 31.74 -18.36 16.07
CA PHE A 5 33.19 -18.45 16.24
C PHE A 5 33.58 -18.90 17.67
N GLY A 6 32.90 -18.35 18.68
CA GLY A 6 33.14 -18.74 20.09
C GLY A 6 32.86 -20.22 20.38
N VAL A 7 31.71 -20.74 19.86
CA VAL A 7 31.37 -22.16 20.02
C VAL A 7 32.37 -23.03 19.26
N THR A 8 32.80 -22.61 18.08
CA THR A 8 33.78 -23.35 17.29
C THR A 8 35.13 -23.41 17.98
N THR A 9 35.61 -22.31 18.56
CA THR A 9 36.83 -22.25 19.36
C THR A 9 36.72 -23.15 20.60
N TRP A 10 35.55 -23.11 21.24
CA TRP A 10 35.28 -23.95 22.44
C TRP A 10 35.35 -25.45 22.13
N VAL A 11 34.85 -25.87 20.96
CA VAL A 11 34.85 -27.28 20.53
C VAL A 11 36.22 -27.70 19.97
N PHE A 12 36.74 -26.97 18.98
CA PHE A 12 37.91 -27.40 18.19
C PHE A 12 39.27 -27.02 18.85
N GLN A 13 39.31 -25.93 19.62
CA GLN A 13 40.54 -25.46 20.26
C GLN A 13 40.64 -25.89 21.69
N LEU A 14 39.52 -25.84 22.48
CA LEU A 14 39.48 -26.26 23.89
C LEU A 14 39.08 -27.74 24.06
N GLY A 15 38.61 -28.40 23.00
CA GLY A 15 38.32 -29.83 22.98
C GLY A 15 37.02 -30.27 23.63
N HIS A 16 36.13 -29.33 24.04
CA HIS A 16 34.86 -29.66 24.66
C HIS A 16 33.87 -30.25 23.65
N GLY A 17 33.49 -31.51 23.82
CA GLY A 17 32.57 -32.19 22.89
C GLY A 17 33.23 -32.64 21.55
N ALA A 18 34.54 -32.55 21.43
CA ALA A 18 35.29 -32.96 20.24
C ALA A 18 35.05 -34.43 19.88
N GLU A 19 34.82 -35.31 20.86
CA GLU A 19 34.52 -36.74 20.66
C GLU A 19 33.19 -36.95 19.92
N LEU A 20 32.18 -36.11 20.21
CA LEU A 20 30.84 -36.22 19.60
C LEU A 20 30.85 -36.03 18.08
N ILE A 21 31.75 -35.15 17.60
CA ILE A 21 31.91 -34.84 16.16
C ILE A 21 33.17 -35.50 15.58
N ARG A 22 33.76 -36.46 16.30
CA ARG A 22 34.92 -37.24 15.85
C ARG A 22 36.11 -36.37 15.40
N VAL A 23 36.46 -35.37 16.20
CA VAL A 23 37.65 -34.54 15.99
C VAL A 23 38.87 -35.33 16.37
N GLN A 24 39.75 -35.67 15.41
CA GLN A 24 40.95 -36.49 15.63
C GLN A 24 42.09 -35.72 16.30
N ARG A 25 42.14 -34.40 16.14
CA ARG A 25 43.13 -33.53 16.78
C ARG A 25 42.55 -32.22 17.16
N VAL A 26 42.67 -31.84 18.41
CA VAL A 26 42.34 -30.50 18.94
C VAL A 26 43.53 -29.61 18.59
N GLY A 27 43.26 -28.44 18.04
CA GLY A 27 44.29 -27.49 17.62
C GLY A 27 43.76 -26.12 17.27
N PRO A 28 44.61 -25.17 16.92
CA PRO A 28 44.21 -23.83 16.58
C PRO A 28 43.29 -23.82 15.38
N VAL A 29 42.22 -23.03 15.46
CA VAL A 29 41.27 -22.82 14.39
C VAL A 29 41.94 -21.98 13.27
N ILE A 30 41.58 -22.24 12.02
CA ILE A 30 42.19 -21.61 10.86
C ILE A 30 41.96 -20.09 10.93
N SER A 31 43.02 -19.30 10.72
CA SER A 31 43.01 -17.83 10.87
C SER A 31 42.06 -17.09 9.97
N PHE A 32 41.69 -17.61 8.80
CA PHE A 32 40.73 -16.99 7.87
C PHE A 32 39.25 -17.40 8.11
N LEU A 33 38.99 -18.30 9.08
CA LEU A 33 37.62 -18.73 9.42
C LEU A 33 36.68 -17.57 9.72
N PRO A 34 37.06 -16.55 10.51
CA PRO A 34 36.17 -15.42 10.79
C PRO A 34 35.77 -14.67 9.53
N ILE A 35 36.64 -14.55 8.53
CA ILE A 35 36.36 -13.87 7.26
C ILE A 35 35.31 -14.65 6.46
N ILE A 36 35.45 -15.97 6.37
CA ILE A 36 34.46 -16.85 5.70
C ILE A 36 33.12 -16.75 6.41
N LEU A 37 33.11 -16.88 7.76
CA LEU A 37 31.88 -16.78 8.54
C LEU A 37 31.19 -15.44 8.34
N MET A 38 31.94 -14.35 8.34
CA MET A 38 31.40 -13.02 8.14
C MET A 38 30.77 -12.89 6.76
N GLY A 39 31.46 -13.29 5.68
CA GLY A 39 30.96 -13.21 4.32
C GLY A 39 29.72 -14.06 4.08
N VAL A 40 29.78 -15.35 4.45
CA VAL A 40 28.68 -16.29 4.19
C VAL A 40 27.48 -16.02 5.07
N LEU A 41 27.68 -15.90 6.41
CA LEU A 41 26.56 -15.68 7.31
C LEU A 41 25.91 -14.30 7.12
N PHE A 42 26.70 -13.26 6.79
CA PHE A 42 26.13 -11.94 6.53
C PHE A 42 25.31 -11.94 5.23
N GLY A 43 25.82 -12.55 4.16
CA GLY A 43 25.08 -12.66 2.90
C GLY A 43 23.75 -13.39 3.07
N LEU A 44 23.78 -14.57 3.70
CA LEU A 44 22.57 -15.35 3.98
C LEU A 44 21.64 -14.62 4.95
N ALA A 45 22.20 -13.87 5.91
CA ALA A 45 21.41 -13.13 6.86
C ALA A 45 20.60 -12.01 6.20
N MET A 46 21.19 -11.26 5.29
CA MET A 46 20.50 -10.13 4.64
C MET A 46 19.30 -10.57 3.80
N ASP A 47 19.43 -11.64 3.03
CA ASP A 47 18.38 -12.09 2.11
C ASP A 47 17.06 -12.43 2.85
N TYR A 48 17.16 -13.18 3.95
CA TYR A 48 15.98 -13.56 4.72
C TYR A 48 15.45 -12.44 5.63
N GLU A 49 16.31 -11.53 6.10
CA GLU A 49 15.90 -10.39 6.92
C GLU A 49 15.02 -9.43 6.11
N VAL A 50 15.44 -9.12 4.88
CA VAL A 50 14.67 -8.28 3.96
C VAL A 50 13.30 -8.91 3.72
N PHE A 51 13.24 -10.21 3.42
CA PHE A 51 11.98 -10.91 3.18
C PHE A 51 11.03 -10.86 4.40
N LEU A 52 11.55 -11.17 5.59
CA LEU A 52 10.75 -11.16 6.81
C LEU A 52 10.18 -9.76 7.14
N VAL A 53 11.04 -8.75 7.09
CA VAL A 53 10.65 -7.36 7.40
C VAL A 53 9.70 -6.81 6.35
N SER A 54 9.89 -7.14 5.06
CA SER A 54 8.98 -6.73 3.98
C SER A 54 7.57 -7.27 4.20
N ARG A 55 7.43 -8.56 4.54
CA ARG A 55 6.11 -9.17 4.82
C ARG A 55 5.41 -8.54 6.02
N ILE A 56 6.13 -8.29 7.11
CA ILE A 56 5.54 -7.62 8.27
C ILE A 56 5.12 -6.18 7.91
N ARG A 57 5.95 -5.47 7.12
CA ARG A 57 5.64 -4.11 6.67
C ARG A 57 4.41 -4.07 5.77
N GLU A 58 4.24 -5.02 4.88
CA GLU A 58 3.08 -5.17 4.02
C GLU A 58 1.79 -5.30 4.84
N HIS A 59 1.76 -6.21 5.82
CA HIS A 59 0.63 -6.35 6.74
C HIS A 59 0.33 -5.07 7.52
N TYR A 60 1.37 -4.37 7.97
CA TYR A 60 1.21 -3.09 8.65
C TYR A 60 0.61 -2.00 7.75
N ALA A 61 1.04 -1.94 6.49
CA ALA A 61 0.53 -0.98 5.52
C ALA A 61 -0.96 -1.18 5.21
N HIS A 62 -1.42 -2.45 5.21
CA HIS A 62 -2.83 -2.78 4.93
C HIS A 62 -3.77 -2.60 6.13
N HIS A 63 -3.32 -2.89 7.35
CA HIS A 63 -4.21 -2.94 8.53
C HIS A 63 -3.96 -1.83 9.56
N GLY A 64 -2.82 -1.12 9.49
CA GLY A 64 -2.48 -0.02 10.41
C GLY A 64 -2.22 -0.42 11.86
N ASP A 65 -2.42 -1.69 12.23
CA ASP A 65 -2.12 -2.23 13.55
C ASP A 65 -0.76 -2.91 13.57
N ALA A 66 0.20 -2.28 14.27
CA ALA A 66 1.58 -2.77 14.34
C ALA A 66 1.70 -4.14 15.03
N LYS A 67 0.80 -4.47 15.95
CA LYS A 67 0.85 -5.73 16.68
C LYS A 67 0.29 -6.88 15.83
N ALA A 68 -0.88 -6.69 15.23
CA ALA A 68 -1.48 -7.65 14.31
C ALA A 68 -0.57 -7.90 13.10
N ALA A 69 0.06 -6.85 12.55
CA ALA A 69 1.01 -6.97 11.44
C ALA A 69 2.24 -7.82 11.79
N VAL A 70 2.78 -7.70 13.01
CA VAL A 70 3.88 -8.57 13.45
C VAL A 70 3.40 -10.01 13.62
N GLU A 71 2.23 -10.25 14.22
CA GLU A 71 1.71 -11.61 14.43
C GLU A 71 1.40 -12.32 13.10
N GLU A 72 0.64 -11.69 12.21
CA GLU A 72 0.20 -12.29 10.95
C GLU A 72 1.30 -12.32 9.89
N GLY A 73 2.03 -11.21 9.72
CA GLY A 73 3.15 -11.13 8.77
C GLY A 73 4.27 -12.10 9.14
N PHE A 74 4.57 -12.24 10.45
CA PHE A 74 5.54 -13.21 10.93
C PHE A 74 5.07 -14.65 10.76
N ALA A 75 3.80 -14.97 11.06
CA ALA A 75 3.26 -16.31 10.88
C ALA A 75 3.35 -16.77 9.41
N SER A 76 3.06 -15.88 8.49
CA SER A 76 3.17 -16.13 7.04
C SER A 76 4.63 -16.41 6.61
N ALA A 77 5.57 -15.55 7.03
CA ALA A 77 6.97 -15.63 6.61
C ALA A 77 7.76 -16.72 7.35
N SER A 78 7.42 -17.04 8.61
CA SER A 78 8.18 -17.96 9.47
C SER A 78 8.31 -19.36 8.88
N THR A 79 7.27 -19.87 8.23
CA THR A 79 7.29 -21.21 7.61
C THR A 79 8.35 -21.32 6.53
N VAL A 80 8.48 -20.29 5.69
CA VAL A 80 9.49 -20.24 4.61
C VAL A 80 10.90 -20.13 5.22
N VAL A 81 11.06 -19.26 6.22
CA VAL A 81 12.36 -19.07 6.91
C VAL A 81 12.79 -20.38 7.61
N VAL A 82 11.89 -21.08 8.30
CA VAL A 82 12.19 -22.35 8.97
C VAL A 82 12.57 -23.43 7.95
N ALA A 83 11.82 -23.56 6.86
CA ALA A 83 12.12 -24.53 5.80
C ALA A 83 13.50 -24.29 5.18
N ALA A 84 13.80 -23.06 4.79
CA ALA A 84 15.09 -22.71 4.20
C ALA A 84 16.24 -22.86 5.19
N ALA A 85 16.06 -22.44 6.44
CA ALA A 85 17.06 -22.62 7.52
C ALA A 85 17.35 -24.10 7.77
N THR A 86 16.32 -24.94 7.78
CA THR A 86 16.47 -26.39 7.98
C THR A 86 17.26 -27.03 6.84
N ILE A 87 17.00 -26.64 5.58
CA ILE A 87 17.75 -27.13 4.42
C ILE A 87 19.23 -26.73 4.53
N MET A 88 19.51 -25.46 4.80
CA MET A 88 20.89 -24.97 4.94
C MET A 88 21.63 -25.59 6.10
N LEU A 89 20.96 -25.73 7.25
CA LEU A 89 21.52 -26.41 8.43
C LEU A 89 21.85 -27.86 8.12
N SER A 90 20.98 -28.57 7.42
CA SER A 90 21.20 -29.97 7.01
C SER A 90 22.40 -30.11 6.08
N VAL A 91 22.55 -29.18 5.12
CA VAL A 91 23.70 -29.16 4.20
C VAL A 91 25.02 -28.97 4.98
N PHE A 92 25.11 -27.95 5.84
CA PHE A 92 26.31 -27.71 6.62
C PHE A 92 26.58 -28.84 7.61
N ALA A 93 25.55 -29.38 8.25
CA ALA A 93 25.67 -30.51 9.18
C ALA A 93 26.20 -31.77 8.48
N ALA A 94 25.80 -32.04 7.23
CA ALA A 94 26.28 -33.18 6.45
C ALA A 94 27.78 -33.15 6.18
N PHE A 95 28.42 -32.00 6.12
CA PHE A 95 29.85 -31.85 5.95
C PHE A 95 30.69 -32.10 7.21
N ILE A 96 30.04 -32.13 8.40
CA ILE A 96 30.75 -32.30 9.68
C ILE A 96 31.40 -33.72 9.79
N PRO A 97 30.66 -34.83 9.54
CA PRO A 97 31.24 -36.17 9.68
C PRO A 97 32.33 -36.47 8.64
N GLU A 98 32.11 -36.11 7.38
CA GLU A 98 32.92 -36.47 6.23
C GLU A 98 34.06 -35.47 5.94
N GLY A 99 34.04 -34.28 6.55
CA GLY A 99 35.00 -33.22 6.27
C GLY A 99 36.43 -33.52 6.71
N SER A 100 37.41 -33.02 5.96
CA SER A 100 38.79 -32.97 6.38
C SER A 100 38.98 -32.09 7.61
N ALA A 101 40.15 -32.16 8.25
CA ALA A 101 40.48 -31.34 9.42
C ALA A 101 40.28 -29.83 9.23
N THR A 102 40.35 -29.36 7.97
CA THR A 102 40.11 -27.95 7.59
C THR A 102 38.63 -27.64 7.38
N ILE A 103 37.88 -28.55 6.76
CA ILE A 103 36.48 -28.34 6.39
C ILE A 103 35.55 -28.49 7.59
N LYS A 104 35.83 -29.43 8.51
CA LYS A 104 34.99 -29.65 9.71
C LYS A 104 34.75 -28.39 10.56
N PRO A 105 35.79 -27.61 10.95
CA PRO A 105 35.54 -26.37 11.70
C PRO A 105 34.71 -25.33 10.94
N ILE A 106 34.90 -25.22 9.60
CA ILE A 106 34.14 -24.30 8.75
C ILE A 106 32.66 -24.71 8.72
N ALA A 107 32.38 -25.97 8.38
CA ALA A 107 31.03 -26.50 8.29
C ALA A 107 30.29 -26.43 9.62
N PHE A 108 30.96 -26.79 10.72
CA PHE A 108 30.41 -26.67 12.06
C PHE A 108 30.09 -25.23 12.44
N SER A 109 31.00 -24.29 12.16
CA SER A 109 30.79 -22.87 12.44
C SER A 109 29.63 -22.30 11.66
N LEU A 110 29.49 -22.68 10.38
CA LEU A 110 28.37 -22.26 9.53
C LEU A 110 27.06 -22.87 10.02
N ALA A 111 27.03 -24.15 10.41
CA ALA A 111 25.85 -24.79 10.98
C ALA A 111 25.39 -24.10 12.28
N VAL A 112 26.31 -23.86 13.21
CA VAL A 112 26.02 -23.15 14.48
C VAL A 112 25.58 -21.70 14.19
N GLY A 113 26.28 -21.02 13.30
CA GLY A 113 25.95 -19.65 12.90
C GLY A 113 24.55 -19.53 12.31
N MET A 114 24.21 -20.43 11.40
CA MET A 114 22.90 -20.51 10.75
C MET A 114 21.78 -20.84 11.77
N PHE A 115 22.04 -21.77 12.68
CA PHE A 115 21.09 -22.11 13.74
C PHE A 115 20.79 -20.90 14.63
N VAL A 116 21.82 -20.22 15.13
CA VAL A 116 21.66 -19.03 15.98
C VAL A 116 20.96 -17.89 15.21
N ASP A 117 21.34 -17.66 13.96
CA ASP A 117 20.73 -16.63 13.13
C ASP A 117 19.25 -16.90 12.89
N ALA A 118 18.90 -18.08 12.39
CA ALA A 118 17.53 -18.40 12.03
C ALA A 118 16.60 -18.48 13.27
N PHE A 119 16.99 -19.24 14.30
CA PHE A 119 16.10 -19.54 15.41
C PHE A 119 16.15 -18.51 16.53
N VAL A 120 17.35 -18.03 16.89
CA VAL A 120 17.49 -17.08 18.00
C VAL A 120 17.26 -15.65 17.53
N VAL A 121 17.93 -15.23 16.44
CA VAL A 121 17.84 -13.84 15.99
C VAL A 121 16.50 -13.61 15.29
N ARG A 122 16.18 -14.34 14.24
CA ARG A 122 15.02 -14.06 13.37
C ARG A 122 13.70 -14.50 13.94
N LEU A 123 13.62 -15.74 14.45
CA LEU A 123 12.35 -16.25 14.95
C LEU A 123 12.02 -15.77 16.36
N THR A 124 13.01 -15.25 17.11
CA THR A 124 12.77 -14.82 18.50
C THR A 124 13.06 -13.34 18.69
N LEU A 125 14.27 -12.88 18.37
CA LEU A 125 14.72 -11.53 18.71
C LEU A 125 14.02 -10.47 17.83
N VAL A 126 13.99 -10.67 16.51
CA VAL A 126 13.41 -9.68 15.56
C VAL A 126 11.93 -9.43 15.84
N PRO A 127 11.03 -10.45 15.89
CA PRO A 127 9.62 -10.20 16.20
C PRO A 127 9.42 -9.63 17.61
N ALA A 128 10.21 -10.06 18.60
CA ALA A 128 10.12 -9.51 19.94
C ALA A 128 10.48 -8.02 19.98
N VAL A 129 11.53 -7.60 19.28
CA VAL A 129 11.94 -6.20 19.18
C VAL A 129 10.90 -5.38 18.43
N LEU A 130 10.36 -5.88 17.32
CA LEU A 130 9.32 -5.20 16.56
C LEU A 130 8.03 -5.05 17.38
N ALA A 131 7.64 -6.08 18.11
CA ALA A 131 6.48 -6.03 19.02
C ALA A 131 6.67 -5.02 20.16
N LEU A 132 7.88 -4.92 20.73
CA LEU A 132 8.21 -3.96 21.79
C LEU A 132 8.23 -2.51 21.27
N LEU A 133 8.76 -2.28 20.07
CA LEU A 133 8.82 -0.96 19.46
C LEU A 133 7.43 -0.51 18.94
N GLY A 134 6.55 -1.44 18.55
CA GLY A 134 5.22 -1.16 18.04
C GLY A 134 5.23 -0.14 16.90
N LYS A 135 4.37 0.88 16.99
CA LYS A 135 4.28 1.94 15.96
C LYS A 135 5.58 2.71 15.72
N ARG A 136 6.50 2.75 16.70
CA ARG A 136 7.78 3.45 16.55
C ARG A 136 8.74 2.75 15.58
N ALA A 137 8.63 1.43 15.42
CA ALA A 137 9.44 0.68 14.45
C ALA A 137 9.19 1.12 13.01
N TRP A 138 7.99 1.63 12.71
CA TRP A 138 7.54 2.01 11.38
C TRP A 138 7.59 3.52 11.12
N HIS A 139 8.01 4.31 12.11
CA HIS A 139 8.08 5.76 12.00
C HIS A 139 9.40 6.18 11.34
N LEU A 140 9.35 6.42 10.03
CA LEU A 140 10.46 7.01 9.30
C LEU A 140 10.47 8.54 9.50
N PRO A 141 11.64 9.15 9.77
CA PRO A 141 11.77 10.60 9.74
C PRO A 141 11.39 11.15 8.36
N ALA A 142 10.62 12.24 8.32
CA ALA A 142 10.08 12.81 7.08
C ALA A 142 11.13 13.13 6.00
N TRP A 143 12.39 13.38 6.38
CA TRP A 143 13.47 13.64 5.44
C TRP A 143 13.97 12.36 4.74
N VAL A 144 13.86 11.20 5.39
CA VAL A 144 14.21 9.88 4.80
C VAL A 144 13.09 9.46 3.86
N ASP A 145 11.84 9.57 4.30
CA ASP A 145 10.65 9.19 3.52
C ASP A 145 10.56 9.93 2.17
N ARG A 146 10.98 11.21 2.14
CA ARG A 146 11.02 12.00 0.91
C ARG A 146 12.10 11.58 -0.10
N ARG A 147 13.15 10.91 0.33
CA ARG A 147 14.30 10.52 -0.50
C ARG A 147 14.27 9.06 -0.92
N LEU A 148 13.53 8.23 -0.21
CA LEU A 148 13.40 6.83 -0.57
C LEU A 148 12.43 6.71 -1.77
N PRO A 149 12.86 6.09 -2.88
CA PRO A 149 11.91 5.66 -3.90
C PRO A 149 10.96 4.64 -3.28
N VAL A 150 9.71 4.62 -3.74
CA VAL A 150 8.76 3.55 -3.40
C VAL A 150 9.35 2.26 -3.97
N PHE A 151 9.98 1.49 -3.11
CA PHE A 151 10.63 0.22 -3.50
C PHE A 151 9.61 -0.90 -3.33
N ASP A 152 9.04 -1.32 -4.45
CA ASP A 152 8.20 -2.52 -4.54
C ASP A 152 9.12 -3.75 -4.61
N ALA A 153 9.49 -4.28 -3.44
CA ALA A 153 10.46 -5.37 -3.33
C ALA A 153 9.90 -6.72 -3.83
N GLU A 154 8.59 -6.86 -3.91
CA GLU A 154 7.91 -8.10 -4.25
C GLU A 154 7.34 -8.09 -5.67
N GLY A 155 7.31 -6.91 -6.31
CA GLY A 155 6.78 -6.77 -7.68
C GLY A 155 5.26 -6.83 -7.75
N ASP A 156 4.56 -6.67 -6.61
CA ASP A 156 3.08 -6.68 -6.55
C ASP A 156 2.47 -5.63 -7.48
N GLY A 157 3.14 -4.48 -7.60
CA GLY A 157 2.76 -3.43 -8.55
C GLY A 157 2.87 -3.90 -9.99
N LEU A 158 3.98 -4.55 -10.34
CA LEU A 158 4.21 -5.10 -11.68
C LEU A 158 3.27 -6.28 -11.97
N GLU A 159 3.05 -7.16 -11.00
CA GLU A 159 2.10 -8.28 -11.14
C GLU A 159 0.67 -7.77 -11.36
N ARG A 160 0.24 -6.77 -10.59
CA ARG A 160 -1.06 -6.11 -10.79
C ARG A 160 -1.14 -5.44 -12.15
N GLU A 161 -0.11 -4.75 -12.60
CA GLU A 161 -0.05 -4.12 -13.90
C GLU A 161 -0.14 -5.14 -15.03
N LEU A 162 0.60 -6.25 -14.95
CA LEU A 162 0.53 -7.35 -15.92
C LEU A 162 -0.84 -8.02 -15.92
N ARG A 163 -1.43 -8.27 -14.75
CA ARG A 163 -2.76 -8.85 -14.60
C ARG A 163 -3.85 -7.95 -15.18
N LEU A 164 -3.74 -6.65 -14.97
CA LEU A 164 -4.71 -5.67 -15.44
C LEU A 164 -4.40 -5.12 -16.84
N ARG A 165 -3.34 -5.57 -17.49
CA ARG A 165 -2.93 -5.08 -18.81
C ARG A 165 -4.06 -5.19 -19.82
N ASP A 166 -4.68 -6.37 -19.92
CA ASP A 166 -5.74 -6.69 -20.86
C ASP A 166 -7.15 -6.62 -20.23
N TRP A 167 -7.25 -6.07 -19.00
CA TRP A 167 -8.51 -5.86 -18.30
C TRP A 167 -9.04 -4.43 -18.53
N PRO A 168 -10.36 -4.22 -18.62
CA PRO A 168 -11.47 -5.20 -18.56
C PRO A 168 -11.62 -6.05 -19.81
N THR A 169 -11.15 -5.63 -20.94
CA THR A 169 -11.03 -6.37 -22.21
C THR A 169 -9.80 -5.91 -22.94
N PRO A 170 -9.14 -6.76 -23.77
CA PRO A 170 -8.09 -6.32 -24.65
C PRO A 170 -8.56 -5.14 -25.51
N ASP A 171 -7.75 -4.09 -25.61
CA ASP A 171 -8.07 -2.85 -26.35
C ASP A 171 -9.26 -2.05 -25.81
N SER A 172 -9.61 -2.21 -24.52
CA SER A 172 -10.65 -1.40 -23.89
C SER A 172 -10.35 0.09 -23.98
N THR A 173 -11.31 0.85 -24.52
CA THR A 173 -11.26 2.31 -24.58
C THR A 173 -11.89 2.99 -23.37
N GLU A 174 -12.26 2.22 -22.33
CA GLU A 174 -12.92 2.76 -21.15
C GLU A 174 -12.05 3.79 -20.43
N VAL A 175 -12.69 4.87 -19.99
CA VAL A 175 -12.04 5.93 -19.20
C VAL A 175 -11.95 5.57 -17.74
N LEU A 176 -12.96 4.84 -17.23
CA LEU A 176 -12.98 4.33 -15.85
C LEU A 176 -13.39 2.86 -15.89
N SER A 177 -12.60 2.02 -15.26
CA SER A 177 -12.91 0.61 -15.01
C SER A 177 -12.55 0.29 -13.57
N ALA A 178 -13.53 -0.16 -12.80
CA ALA A 178 -13.35 -0.58 -11.42
C ALA A 178 -14.01 -1.94 -11.19
N HIS A 179 -13.36 -2.79 -10.41
CA HIS A 179 -13.89 -4.10 -10.01
C HIS A 179 -13.65 -4.32 -8.53
N ASP A 180 -14.74 -4.66 -7.82
CA ASP A 180 -14.75 -4.92 -6.37
C ASP A 180 -14.09 -3.81 -5.53
N LEU A 181 -14.28 -2.55 -5.95
CA LEU A 181 -13.62 -1.42 -5.31
C LEU A 181 -14.23 -1.13 -3.95
N THR A 182 -13.41 -1.19 -2.91
CA THR A 182 -13.81 -1.04 -1.51
C THR A 182 -12.85 -0.10 -0.79
N LEU A 183 -13.37 0.80 0.05
CA LEU A 183 -12.58 1.69 0.89
C LEU A 183 -13.17 1.76 2.30
N ASP A 184 -12.32 1.54 3.30
CA ASP A 184 -12.66 1.67 4.70
C ASP A 184 -12.15 3.00 5.28
N ASP A 185 -12.83 3.50 6.33
CA ASP A 185 -12.35 4.62 7.13
C ASP A 185 -11.23 4.18 8.10
N MET A 186 -10.67 5.11 8.86
CA MET A 186 -9.63 4.83 9.86
C MET A 186 -10.11 3.95 11.02
N ASN A 187 -11.41 3.72 11.16
CA ASN A 187 -12.01 2.89 12.20
C ASN A 187 -12.43 1.52 11.67
N GLY A 188 -12.14 1.22 10.38
CA GLY A 188 -12.52 -0.01 9.72
C GLY A 188 -13.98 -0.08 9.28
N ASN A 189 -14.69 1.08 9.22
CA ASN A 189 -16.04 1.10 8.64
C ASN A 189 -15.93 1.41 7.15
N ALA A 190 -16.68 0.68 6.35
CA ALA A 190 -16.68 0.90 4.92
C ALA A 190 -17.31 2.25 4.55
N LEU A 191 -16.58 3.04 3.79
CA LEU A 191 -17.07 4.25 3.14
C LEU A 191 -17.85 3.90 1.87
N TYR A 192 -17.39 2.91 1.13
CA TYR A 192 -18.09 2.23 0.03
C TYR A 192 -17.53 0.81 -0.15
N GLU A 193 -18.35 -0.11 -0.65
CA GLU A 193 -18.01 -1.52 -0.84
C GLU A 193 -18.48 -2.02 -2.20
N HIS A 194 -17.71 -2.96 -2.75
CA HIS A 194 -18.08 -3.74 -3.95
C HIS A 194 -18.55 -2.89 -5.13
N ILE A 195 -17.80 -1.82 -5.46
CA ILE A 195 -18.15 -0.95 -6.58
C ILE A 195 -17.55 -1.51 -7.87
N ASP A 196 -18.43 -1.79 -8.82
CA ASP A 196 -18.10 -2.16 -10.20
C ASP A 196 -18.53 -1.03 -11.14
N LEU A 197 -17.60 -0.55 -11.98
CA LEU A 197 -17.83 0.56 -12.90
C LEU A 197 -17.15 0.29 -14.25
N HIS A 198 -17.86 0.63 -15.32
CA HIS A 198 -17.36 0.61 -16.69
C HIS A 198 -17.89 1.85 -17.43
N ILE A 199 -17.05 2.85 -17.62
CA ILE A 199 -17.43 4.14 -18.21
C ILE A 199 -16.60 4.41 -19.47
N LYS A 200 -17.28 4.65 -20.57
CA LYS A 200 -16.67 4.95 -21.87
C LYS A 200 -16.41 6.45 -22.05
N PRO A 201 -15.53 6.84 -22.99
CA PRO A 201 -15.33 8.24 -23.34
C PRO A 201 -16.65 8.95 -23.67
N GLY A 202 -16.83 10.17 -23.15
CA GLY A 202 -18.00 10.97 -23.36
C GLY A 202 -19.27 10.56 -22.60
N GLU A 203 -19.21 9.54 -21.74
CA GLU A 203 -20.31 9.20 -20.84
C GLU A 203 -20.34 10.11 -19.61
N VAL A 204 -21.50 10.18 -18.97
CA VAL A 204 -21.69 10.90 -17.72
C VAL A 204 -22.05 9.92 -16.62
N LEU A 205 -21.20 9.83 -15.60
CA LEU A 205 -21.46 9.06 -14.38
C LEU A 205 -22.01 9.99 -13.30
N VAL A 206 -23.12 9.60 -12.68
CA VAL A 206 -23.67 10.27 -11.51
C VAL A 206 -23.56 9.35 -10.30
N VAL A 207 -22.87 9.80 -9.27
CA VAL A 207 -22.74 9.12 -7.99
C VAL A 207 -23.72 9.74 -6.99
N GLU A 208 -24.77 9.02 -6.67
CA GLU A 208 -25.82 9.45 -5.74
C GLU A 208 -25.62 8.79 -4.37
N ASP A 209 -25.60 9.60 -3.33
CA ASP A 209 -25.55 9.12 -1.93
C ASP A 209 -26.12 10.20 -1.00
N SER A 210 -27.10 9.83 -0.20
CA SER A 210 -27.64 10.68 0.87
C SER A 210 -26.68 10.84 2.04
N GLY A 211 -25.66 9.99 2.16
CA GLY A 211 -24.61 10.03 3.17
C GLY A 211 -23.57 11.12 2.93
N VAL A 212 -22.71 11.34 3.93
CA VAL A 212 -21.77 12.47 3.96
C VAL A 212 -20.39 12.14 3.39
N SER A 213 -19.98 10.87 3.32
CA SER A 213 -18.58 10.51 3.09
C SER A 213 -18.31 9.60 1.89
N GLY A 214 -19.21 8.70 1.54
CA GLY A 214 -18.94 7.67 0.54
C GLY A 214 -18.67 8.23 -0.86
N LYS A 215 -19.52 9.13 -1.37
CA LYS A 215 -19.39 9.70 -2.72
C LYS A 215 -18.12 10.52 -2.92
N SER A 216 -17.78 11.38 -1.96
CA SER A 216 -16.55 12.18 -2.04
C SER A 216 -15.32 11.28 -1.96
N ALA A 217 -15.33 10.28 -1.06
CA ALA A 217 -14.26 9.30 -0.94
C ALA A 217 -14.04 8.54 -2.26
N LEU A 218 -15.13 8.13 -2.93
CA LEU A 218 -15.05 7.47 -4.22
C LEU A 218 -14.43 8.39 -5.29
N LEU A 219 -14.90 9.64 -5.42
CA LEU A 219 -14.32 10.59 -6.37
C LEU A 219 -12.83 10.85 -6.12
N TYR A 220 -12.42 10.95 -4.85
CA TYR A 220 -11.01 11.09 -4.50
C TYR A 220 -10.19 9.85 -4.87
N THR A 221 -10.76 8.65 -4.72
CA THR A 221 -10.10 7.40 -5.14
C THR A 221 -9.95 7.35 -6.66
N LEU A 222 -11.02 7.62 -7.41
CA LEU A 222 -11.00 7.66 -8.87
C LEU A 222 -10.03 8.72 -9.42
N ALA A 223 -9.85 9.83 -8.71
CA ALA A 223 -8.88 10.87 -9.06
C ALA A 223 -7.43 10.55 -8.64
N GLY A 224 -7.15 9.34 -8.15
CA GLY A 224 -5.81 8.92 -7.73
C GLY A 224 -5.29 9.68 -6.50
N ARG A 225 -6.15 10.12 -5.61
CA ARG A 225 -5.78 10.85 -4.39
C ARG A 225 -5.84 10.00 -3.12
N VAL A 226 -6.37 8.78 -3.22
CA VAL A 226 -6.42 7.77 -2.14
C VAL A 226 -5.66 6.53 -2.60
N THR A 227 -4.85 5.96 -1.70
CA THR A 227 -3.97 4.80 -2.00
C THR A 227 -4.41 3.51 -1.33
N THR A 228 -5.22 3.61 -0.29
CA THR A 228 -5.55 2.52 0.65
C THR A 228 -6.86 1.80 0.31
N PHE A 229 -7.24 1.76 -0.96
CA PHE A 229 -8.42 1.02 -1.41
C PHE A 229 -8.08 -0.44 -1.76
N ARG A 230 -9.09 -1.31 -1.72
CA ARG A 230 -9.05 -2.69 -2.21
C ARG A 230 -9.79 -2.80 -3.54
N GLY A 231 -9.50 -3.84 -4.32
CA GLY A 231 -10.06 -4.05 -5.65
C GLY A 231 -9.18 -3.53 -6.77
N ASP A 232 -9.65 -3.66 -7.99
CA ASP A 232 -8.93 -3.29 -9.19
C ASP A 232 -9.51 -1.99 -9.77
N LEU A 233 -8.62 -1.04 -10.12
CA LEU A 233 -9.02 0.27 -10.64
C LEU A 233 -8.08 0.71 -11.76
N LYS A 234 -8.68 1.08 -12.89
CA LYS A 234 -8.00 1.64 -14.06
C LYS A 234 -8.68 2.95 -14.45
N VAL A 235 -7.90 4.00 -14.60
CA VAL A 235 -8.37 5.35 -14.94
C VAL A 235 -7.57 5.87 -16.11
N ILE A 236 -8.23 6.24 -17.19
CA ILE A 236 -7.62 6.71 -18.45
C ILE A 236 -6.52 5.74 -18.95
N GLY A 237 -6.77 4.44 -18.82
CA GLY A 237 -5.82 3.39 -19.22
C GLY A 237 -4.70 3.12 -18.22
N CYS A 238 -4.56 3.91 -17.15
CA CYS A 238 -3.53 3.76 -16.12
C CYS A 238 -4.04 3.01 -14.89
N THR A 239 -3.28 2.04 -14.39
CA THR A 239 -3.62 1.27 -13.19
C THR A 239 -3.32 2.05 -11.91
N LEU A 240 -4.23 2.00 -10.94
CA LEU A 240 -4.06 2.56 -9.61
C LEU A 240 -3.74 1.45 -8.58
N PRO A 241 -2.91 1.73 -7.59
CA PRO A 241 -2.30 3.01 -7.22
C PRO A 241 -0.97 3.35 -7.94
N GLN A 242 -0.44 2.52 -8.85
CA GLN A 242 0.89 2.64 -9.42
C GLN A 242 1.11 3.96 -10.18
N HIS A 243 0.13 4.39 -11.00
CA HIS A 243 0.22 5.55 -11.89
C HIS A 243 -0.50 6.81 -11.36
N MET A 244 -0.57 6.99 -10.04
CA MET A 244 -1.29 8.12 -9.43
C MET A 244 -0.83 9.50 -9.89
N ARG A 245 0.47 9.69 -10.15
CA ARG A 245 1.01 10.99 -10.60
C ARG A 245 0.47 11.35 -11.98
N GLU A 246 0.44 10.40 -12.88
CA GLU A 246 -0.06 10.56 -14.24
C GLU A 246 -1.56 10.84 -14.23
N ILE A 247 -2.31 10.10 -13.42
CA ILE A 247 -3.75 10.32 -13.28
C ILE A 247 -4.05 11.70 -12.70
N ARG A 248 -3.35 12.14 -11.65
CA ARG A 248 -3.54 13.47 -11.07
C ARG A 248 -3.27 14.62 -12.02
N SER A 249 -2.42 14.45 -13.02
CA SER A 249 -2.15 15.46 -14.04
C SER A 249 -3.16 15.45 -15.18
N ASN A 250 -3.90 14.36 -15.38
CA ASN A 250 -4.84 14.18 -16.49
C ASN A 250 -6.33 14.14 -16.07
N VAL A 251 -6.59 14.26 -14.74
CA VAL A 251 -7.93 14.25 -14.16
C VAL A 251 -8.16 15.51 -13.35
N ALA A 252 -9.21 16.25 -13.67
CA ALA A 252 -9.65 17.39 -12.87
C ALA A 252 -10.66 16.92 -11.82
N LEU A 253 -10.40 17.24 -10.54
CA LEU A 253 -11.34 17.07 -9.44
C LEU A 253 -11.68 18.43 -8.84
N ILE A 254 -12.90 18.86 -9.01
CA ILE A 254 -13.41 20.17 -8.62
C ILE A 254 -14.47 19.97 -7.53
N SER A 255 -14.32 20.66 -6.39
CA SER A 255 -15.31 20.66 -5.32
C SER A 255 -16.24 21.84 -5.47
N CYS A 256 -17.48 21.61 -5.89
CA CYS A 256 -18.48 22.66 -6.06
C CYS A 256 -18.86 23.39 -4.76
N ALA A 257 -18.63 22.74 -3.61
CA ALA A 257 -18.87 23.34 -2.29
C ALA A 257 -17.74 24.28 -1.83
N ASN A 258 -16.50 24.07 -2.28
CA ASN A 258 -15.31 24.74 -1.75
C ASN A 258 -14.56 25.59 -2.79
N ALA A 259 -14.79 25.42 -4.07
CA ALA A 259 -14.14 26.21 -5.12
C ALA A 259 -14.69 27.63 -5.16
N ALA A 260 -13.82 28.60 -5.41
CA ALA A 260 -14.22 30.01 -5.56
C ALA A 260 -15.11 30.21 -6.81
N ASP A 261 -14.76 29.58 -7.90
CA ASP A 261 -15.56 29.50 -9.15
C ASP A 261 -15.39 28.10 -9.77
N PRO A 262 -16.29 27.16 -9.46
CA PRO A 262 -16.22 25.79 -10.02
C PRO A 262 -16.34 25.74 -11.54
N LEU A 263 -17.02 26.71 -12.13
CA LEU A 263 -17.23 26.75 -13.59
C LEU A 263 -15.99 27.22 -14.33
N GLU A 264 -15.27 28.17 -13.76
CA GLU A 264 -14.00 28.61 -14.35
C GLU A 264 -12.95 27.51 -14.26
N ASP A 265 -12.85 26.82 -13.11
CA ASP A 265 -11.98 25.66 -12.95
C ASP A 265 -12.31 24.55 -13.96
N MET A 266 -13.60 24.32 -14.21
CA MET A 266 -14.07 23.35 -15.21
C MET A 266 -13.73 23.78 -16.64
N ARG A 267 -13.91 25.07 -16.97
CA ARG A 267 -13.54 25.59 -18.29
C ARG A 267 -12.04 25.48 -18.54
N GLN A 268 -11.24 25.83 -17.53
CA GLN A 268 -9.79 25.68 -17.62
C GLN A 268 -9.42 24.22 -17.86
N ALA A 269 -9.95 23.27 -17.07
CA ALA A 269 -9.71 21.85 -17.28
C ALA A 269 -10.11 21.37 -18.68
N THR A 270 -11.23 21.88 -19.22
CA THR A 270 -11.68 21.56 -20.57
C THR A 270 -10.72 22.13 -21.63
N ASN A 271 -10.25 23.37 -21.45
CA ASN A 271 -9.31 24.02 -22.36
C ASN A 271 -7.93 23.33 -22.34
N ASP A 272 -7.51 22.80 -21.19
CA ASP A 272 -6.28 22.02 -21.01
C ASP A 272 -6.38 20.60 -21.62
N GLY A 273 -7.53 20.24 -22.18
CA GLY A 273 -7.76 18.95 -22.82
C GLY A 273 -7.93 17.78 -21.85
N THR A 274 -8.37 18.07 -20.63
CA THR A 274 -8.60 17.04 -19.59
C THR A 274 -9.69 16.06 -20.05
N ARG A 275 -9.38 14.76 -20.07
CA ARG A 275 -10.27 13.70 -20.53
C ARG A 275 -11.33 13.28 -19.51
N LEU A 276 -11.08 13.53 -18.23
CA LEU A 276 -11.95 13.16 -17.12
C LEU A 276 -12.08 14.31 -16.13
N ILE A 277 -13.29 14.84 -16.02
CA ILE A 277 -13.64 15.94 -15.10
C ILE A 277 -14.61 15.43 -14.05
N MET A 278 -14.25 15.56 -12.80
CA MET A 278 -15.04 15.14 -11.66
C MET A 278 -15.54 16.35 -10.88
N LEU A 279 -16.84 16.44 -10.70
CA LEU A 279 -17.49 17.51 -9.93
C LEU A 279 -18.05 16.93 -8.63
N ASN A 280 -17.39 17.22 -7.52
CA ASN A 280 -17.86 16.80 -6.21
C ASN A 280 -18.90 17.77 -5.67
N ASP A 281 -20.04 17.24 -5.19
CA ASP A 281 -21.20 17.98 -4.71
C ASP A 281 -21.77 18.95 -5.77
N ALA A 282 -22.05 18.45 -6.98
CA ALA A 282 -22.57 19.22 -8.11
C ALA A 282 -23.95 19.85 -7.82
N ASP A 283 -24.71 19.31 -6.85
CA ASP A 283 -25.96 19.86 -6.35
C ASP A 283 -25.80 21.17 -5.56
N MET A 284 -24.56 21.53 -5.18
CA MET A 284 -24.23 22.81 -4.56
C MET A 284 -24.13 23.99 -5.55
N VAL A 285 -24.13 23.73 -6.84
CA VAL A 285 -24.27 24.77 -7.87
C VAL A 285 -25.72 25.27 -7.91
N LEU A 286 -25.99 26.36 -7.19
CA LEU A 286 -27.37 26.84 -6.97
C LEU A 286 -27.80 27.92 -7.97
N GLN A 287 -26.88 28.69 -8.53
CA GLN A 287 -27.19 29.81 -9.42
C GLN A 287 -27.73 29.31 -10.78
N PRO A 288 -28.88 29.80 -11.27
CA PRO A 288 -29.46 29.34 -12.52
C PRO A 288 -28.54 29.48 -13.74
N ASP A 289 -27.81 30.61 -13.81
CA ASP A 289 -26.87 30.86 -14.92
C ASP A 289 -25.70 29.87 -14.88
N ALA A 290 -25.19 29.55 -13.68
CA ALA A 290 -24.15 28.57 -13.48
C ALA A 290 -24.60 27.15 -13.89
N ARG A 291 -25.84 26.79 -13.54
CA ARG A 291 -26.45 25.51 -13.92
C ARG A 291 -26.65 25.40 -15.44
N ALA A 292 -27.07 26.47 -16.08
CA ALA A 292 -27.22 26.53 -17.54
C ALA A 292 -25.85 26.35 -18.23
N GLN A 293 -24.80 26.99 -17.73
CA GLN A 293 -23.44 26.84 -18.25
C GLN A 293 -22.90 25.43 -18.04
N LEU A 294 -23.14 24.84 -16.86
CA LEU A 294 -22.75 23.45 -16.57
C LEU A 294 -23.45 22.46 -17.51
N ARG A 295 -24.75 22.65 -17.75
CA ARG A 295 -25.52 21.88 -18.71
C ARG A 295 -24.95 22.00 -20.13
N ASP A 296 -24.63 23.20 -20.57
CA ASP A 296 -24.08 23.46 -21.91
C ASP A 296 -22.70 22.78 -22.05
N ALA A 297 -21.84 22.89 -21.05
CA ALA A 297 -20.53 22.23 -21.05
C ALA A 297 -20.65 20.70 -21.11
N ILE A 298 -21.50 20.10 -20.28
CA ILE A 298 -21.71 18.64 -20.30
C ILE A 298 -22.38 18.20 -21.61
N SER A 299 -23.28 19.01 -22.22
CA SER A 299 -23.90 18.68 -23.47
C SER A 299 -22.91 18.69 -24.63
N LYS A 300 -21.93 19.59 -24.60
CA LYS A 300 -20.89 19.75 -25.65
C LYS A 300 -19.61 18.92 -25.34
N ARG A 301 -19.69 17.99 -24.42
CA ARG A 301 -18.54 17.26 -23.84
C ARG A 301 -17.62 16.54 -24.84
N GLY A 302 -18.10 16.18 -26.04
CA GLY A 302 -17.30 15.41 -26.98
C GLY A 302 -16.83 14.08 -26.39
N GLU A 303 -15.51 13.88 -26.32
CA GLU A 303 -14.87 12.71 -25.68
C GLU A 303 -14.58 12.90 -24.18
N THR A 304 -14.81 14.10 -23.64
CA THR A 304 -14.60 14.36 -22.20
C THR A 304 -15.65 13.64 -21.37
N THR A 305 -15.22 12.86 -20.41
CA THR A 305 -16.08 12.12 -19.49
C THR A 305 -16.31 12.95 -18.23
N TYR A 306 -17.55 13.00 -17.76
CA TYR A 306 -17.90 13.70 -16.54
C TYR A 306 -18.36 12.74 -15.45
N VAL A 307 -17.87 12.94 -14.24
CA VAL A 307 -18.35 12.26 -13.02
C VAL A 307 -18.89 13.31 -12.07
N LEU A 308 -20.17 13.22 -11.72
CA LEU A 308 -20.82 14.15 -10.82
C LEU A 308 -21.24 13.44 -9.54
N SER A 309 -20.98 14.01 -8.38
CA SER A 309 -21.60 13.53 -7.17
C SER A 309 -22.73 14.47 -6.72
N CYS A 310 -23.78 13.88 -6.16
CA CYS A 310 -24.92 14.62 -5.61
C CYS A 310 -25.55 13.83 -4.46
N ARG A 311 -26.35 14.53 -3.65
CA ARG A 311 -27.15 13.88 -2.59
C ARG A 311 -28.40 13.23 -3.15
N ASN A 312 -29.00 13.86 -4.16
CA ASN A 312 -30.21 13.37 -4.80
C ASN A 312 -30.16 13.72 -6.28
N LEU A 313 -30.33 12.72 -7.13
CA LEU A 313 -30.32 12.88 -8.59
C LEU A 313 -31.37 13.90 -9.07
N SER A 314 -32.52 14.01 -8.40
CA SER A 314 -33.57 14.97 -8.77
C SER A 314 -33.10 16.42 -8.75
N THR A 315 -32.07 16.74 -7.93
CA THR A 315 -31.49 18.09 -7.87
C THR A 315 -30.71 18.48 -9.10
N LEU A 316 -30.26 17.50 -9.90
CA LEU A 316 -29.52 17.69 -11.16
C LEU A 316 -30.40 17.50 -12.38
N GLY A 317 -31.72 17.35 -12.23
CA GLY A 317 -32.65 17.04 -13.32
C GLY A 317 -32.64 18.07 -14.47
N ASP A 318 -32.49 19.34 -14.16
CA ASP A 318 -32.39 20.42 -15.14
C ASP A 318 -31.05 20.43 -15.91
N ILE A 319 -29.98 20.00 -15.28
CA ILE A 319 -28.66 19.92 -15.88
C ILE A 319 -28.55 18.69 -16.80
N LEU A 320 -29.08 17.56 -16.36
CA LEU A 320 -28.86 16.25 -16.98
C LEU A 320 -30.02 15.79 -17.90
N HIS A 321 -31.06 16.61 -18.02
CA HIS A 321 -32.24 16.26 -18.83
C HIS A 321 -31.89 15.91 -20.27
N GLY A 322 -32.32 14.72 -20.71
CA GLY A 322 -32.13 14.24 -22.09
C GLY A 322 -30.73 13.69 -22.40
N MET A 323 -29.86 13.52 -21.39
CA MET A 323 -28.51 12.94 -21.58
C MET A 323 -28.49 11.46 -21.17
N PRO A 324 -27.72 10.59 -21.86
CA PRO A 324 -27.48 9.25 -21.40
C PRO A 324 -26.60 9.31 -20.16
N LEU A 325 -27.03 8.65 -19.09
CA LEU A 325 -26.39 8.66 -17.76
C LEU A 325 -26.15 7.25 -17.28
N THR A 326 -25.00 7.04 -16.65
CA THR A 326 -24.75 5.91 -15.78
C THR A 326 -24.93 6.39 -14.33
N ILE A 327 -25.77 5.71 -13.55
CA ILE A 327 -26.08 6.10 -12.18
C ILE A 327 -25.54 5.05 -11.24
N LEU A 328 -24.67 5.47 -10.32
CA LEU A 328 -24.19 4.67 -9.22
C LEU A 328 -24.83 5.17 -7.92
N ARG A 329 -25.61 4.33 -7.26
CA ARG A 329 -26.17 4.63 -5.94
C ARG A 329 -25.35 3.93 -4.87
N LEU A 330 -24.75 4.72 -3.98
CA LEU A 330 -24.06 4.19 -2.81
C LEU A 330 -25.11 3.99 -1.72
N SER A 331 -25.27 2.74 -1.26
CA SER A 331 -26.13 2.43 -0.13
C SER A 331 -25.37 2.69 1.17
N SER A 332 -25.71 3.75 1.89
CA SER A 332 -25.28 3.87 3.28
C SER A 332 -25.97 2.76 4.06
N ARG A 333 -25.25 1.72 4.47
CA ARG A 333 -25.71 0.83 5.54
C ARG A 333 -25.69 1.64 6.84
N THR A 334 -26.78 2.37 7.10
CA THR A 334 -27.12 2.78 8.46
C THR A 334 -27.35 1.48 9.24
N ARG A 335 -26.40 1.11 10.10
CA ARG A 335 -26.71 0.18 11.19
C ARG A 335 -27.75 0.87 12.07
N ASP A 336 -29.01 0.57 11.83
CA ASP A 336 -30.05 0.69 12.86
C ASP A 336 -29.73 -0.32 13.97
N SER A 337 -28.98 0.14 14.96
CA SER A 337 -29.04 -0.41 16.31
C SER A 337 -28.55 0.66 17.28
N GLU A 338 -29.52 1.27 17.97
CA GLU A 338 -29.43 1.82 19.31
C GLU A 338 -28.19 2.65 19.67
N ARG A 339 -28.34 3.99 19.49
CA ARG A 339 -27.94 4.94 20.53
C ARG A 339 -28.66 6.27 20.31
N THR A 340 -29.67 6.46 21.13
CA THR A 340 -30.27 7.74 21.49
C THR A 340 -29.18 8.63 22.08
N ASP A 341 -29.26 9.94 21.71
CA ASP A 341 -28.62 11.08 22.36
C ASP A 341 -27.09 11.20 22.34
N GLN A 342 -26.62 11.95 21.36
CA GLN A 342 -25.81 13.14 21.64
C GLN A 342 -25.69 14.01 20.38
N PHE A 343 -26.32 15.16 20.40
CA PHE A 343 -26.11 16.26 19.45
C PHE A 343 -24.65 16.67 19.51
N ASP A 344 -23.87 16.33 18.48
CA ASP A 344 -22.58 16.96 18.25
C ASP A 344 -22.47 17.39 16.78
N ARG A 345 -21.88 18.56 16.58
CA ARG A 345 -21.96 19.40 15.40
C ARG A 345 -21.41 18.73 14.13
N PRO A 346 -22.02 18.95 12.94
CA PRO A 346 -21.63 18.28 11.69
C PRO A 346 -20.27 18.71 11.08
N GLU A 347 -19.56 19.65 11.68
CA GLU A 347 -18.31 20.19 11.12
C GLU A 347 -17.07 19.34 11.36
N SER A 348 -17.09 18.36 12.29
CA SER A 348 -15.86 17.68 12.72
C SER A 348 -15.37 16.58 11.79
N HIS A 349 -16.24 15.91 11.03
CA HIS A 349 -15.88 14.76 10.21
C HIS A 349 -15.35 15.14 8.82
N ILE A 350 -15.96 16.11 8.17
CA ILE A 350 -15.49 16.59 6.85
C ILE A 350 -14.11 17.25 7.00
N THR A 351 -13.90 18.01 8.07
CA THR A 351 -12.61 18.67 8.34
C THR A 351 -11.50 17.66 8.68
N ARG A 352 -11.82 16.52 9.31
CA ARG A 352 -10.84 15.45 9.59
C ARG A 352 -10.49 14.67 8.34
N PHE A 353 -11.47 14.33 7.50
CA PHE A 353 -11.21 13.61 6.24
C PHE A 353 -10.45 14.51 5.25
N ALA A 354 -10.82 15.78 5.13
CA ALA A 354 -10.09 16.75 4.32
C ALA A 354 -8.67 17.01 4.83
N ARG A 355 -8.40 16.95 6.13
CA ARG A 355 -7.04 16.99 6.70
C ARG A 355 -6.23 15.74 6.36
N PHE A 356 -6.85 14.59 6.33
CA PHE A 356 -6.18 13.34 5.94
C PHE A 356 -5.76 13.35 4.47
N ILE A 357 -6.60 13.90 3.59
CA ILE A 357 -6.33 14.00 2.15
C ILE A 357 -5.46 15.21 1.81
N ASN A 358 -5.62 16.33 2.53
CA ASN A 358 -4.89 17.59 2.34
C ASN A 358 -3.71 17.77 3.29
N SER A 359 -3.19 16.74 3.92
CA SER A 359 -1.89 16.84 4.60
C SER A 359 -0.87 17.35 3.59
N PRO A 360 -0.38 18.60 3.74
CA PRO A 360 0.42 19.21 2.70
C PRO A 360 1.72 18.45 2.57
N ILE A 361 2.02 18.00 1.36
CA ILE A 361 3.41 17.99 0.90
C ILE A 361 3.79 19.45 0.87
N THR A 362 4.30 19.95 2.00
CA THR A 362 4.77 21.33 2.12
C THR A 362 5.96 21.50 1.20
N THR A 363 5.71 22.01 0.02
CA THR A 363 6.72 22.67 -0.80
C THR A 363 7.01 24.02 -0.14
N SER A 364 7.97 24.05 0.79
CA SER A 364 8.55 25.31 1.24
C SER A 364 9.54 25.77 0.17
N THR A 365 9.11 26.65 -0.71
CA THR A 365 9.98 27.56 -1.44
C THR A 365 10.46 28.62 -0.44
N HIS A 366 11.64 28.43 0.14
CA HIS A 366 12.41 29.52 0.70
C HIS A 366 13.07 30.27 -0.46
N VAL A 367 12.56 31.46 -0.73
CA VAL A 367 13.30 32.51 -1.43
C VAL A 367 14.03 33.29 -0.33
N GLU A 368 15.37 33.20 -0.30
CA GLU A 368 16.21 34.10 0.46
C GLU A 368 16.29 35.44 -0.26
N GLN A 369 16.08 36.49 0.51
CA GLN A 369 16.76 37.76 0.36
C GLN A 369 17.70 37.93 1.54
#